data_be0ab6a40c6d43dad93ac942d0733bb5
#
_entry.id   be0ab6a40c6d43dad93ac942d0733bb5
#
_cell.length_a   1.000
_cell.length_b   1.000
_cell.length_c   1.000
_cell.angle_alpha   90.00
_cell.angle_beta   90.00
_cell.angle_gamma   90.00
#
_symmetry.space_group_name_H-M   'P 1'
#
loop_
_entity.id
_entity.type
_entity.pdbx_description
1 polymer ?
#
loop_
_entity_poly.entity_id
_entity_poly.type
_entity_poly.pdbx_seq_one_letter_code
_entity_poly.pdbx_strand_id
1 'polypeptide(L)'
;MKNLSLFASALAVLGLTACEETLVDDIEDVGNGQVKNSVLQVRTRSGGSSGDAATVAYPVTVYVFAGDECRAVQTIGDEGQTLNVPLVEGTYSVYAVGGASASDYLLPDASDALATSAIALREGHEHSDLMAASVTATLVDGGTNTVTLGMTRKTMLIQDVTIKKIPMA
;
A
#
# COMPACT_ATOMS: atom_id res chain seq x y z
N MET A 1 -18.77 -9.59 76.13
CA MET A 1 -19.97 -9.01 75.52
C MET A 1 -19.68 -8.97 74.06
N LYS A 2 -20.51 -9.51 73.28
CA LYS A 2 -20.24 -10.24 72.04
C LYS A 2 -20.11 -9.33 70.82
N ASN A 3 -18.97 -9.40 70.12
CA ASN A 3 -18.75 -8.74 68.86
C ASN A 3 -19.02 -9.73 67.71
N LEU A 4 -20.07 -9.46 66.97
CA LEU A 4 -20.46 -10.21 65.80
C LEU A 4 -19.76 -9.65 64.56
N SER A 5 -18.83 -10.43 64.03
CA SER A 5 -18.10 -10.11 62.80
C SER A 5 -18.94 -10.50 61.58
N LEU A 6 -19.32 -9.51 60.78
CA LEU A 6 -19.97 -9.74 59.49
C LEU A 6 -18.90 -9.85 58.42
N PHE A 7 -18.74 -11.07 57.87
CA PHE A 7 -17.99 -11.28 56.65
C PHE A 7 -18.80 -10.81 55.44
N ALA A 8 -18.41 -9.74 54.84
CA ALA A 8 -18.89 -9.34 53.51
C ALA A 8 -18.05 -10.00 52.43
N SER A 9 -18.62 -11.02 51.78
CA SER A 9 -18.02 -11.60 50.57
C SER A 9 -18.14 -10.64 49.41
N ALA A 10 -17.05 -10.05 48.98
CA ALA A 10 -16.97 -9.30 47.73
C ALA A 10 -16.83 -10.28 46.58
N LEU A 11 -17.86 -10.46 45.80
CA LEU A 11 -17.89 -11.20 44.54
C LEU A 11 -17.23 -10.31 43.49
N ALA A 12 -15.97 -10.63 43.14
CA ALA A 12 -15.25 -9.98 42.04
C ALA A 12 -15.83 -10.50 40.72
N VAL A 13 -16.67 -9.71 40.09
CA VAL A 13 -17.06 -9.92 38.69
C VAL A 13 -15.88 -9.51 37.82
N LEU A 14 -15.16 -10.49 37.29
CA LEU A 14 -14.19 -10.28 36.23
C LEU A 14 -14.96 -9.95 34.95
N GLY A 15 -15.15 -8.66 34.72
CA GLY A 15 -15.58 -8.15 33.43
C GLY A 15 -14.47 -8.41 32.41
N LEU A 16 -14.68 -9.36 31.52
CA LEU A 16 -13.97 -9.46 30.27
C LEU A 16 -14.37 -8.24 29.42
N THR A 17 -13.60 -7.17 29.55
CA THR A 17 -13.63 -6.11 28.55
C THR A 17 -12.96 -6.70 27.30
N ALA A 18 -13.81 -7.19 26.38
CA ALA A 18 -13.40 -7.32 24.99
C ALA A 18 -12.88 -5.93 24.59
N CYS A 19 -11.60 -5.82 24.28
CA CYS A 19 -11.06 -4.72 23.51
C CYS A 19 -11.73 -4.81 22.13
N GLU A 20 -12.84 -4.14 21.97
CA GLU A 20 -13.20 -3.61 20.67
C GLU A 20 -12.12 -2.57 20.39
N GLU A 21 -11.12 -2.96 19.60
CA GLU A 21 -10.31 -1.99 18.88
C GLU A 21 -11.27 -1.21 17.97
N THR A 22 -11.80 -0.14 18.50
CA THR A 22 -12.38 0.90 17.69
C THR A 22 -11.24 1.54 16.91
N LEU A 23 -11.02 1.03 15.70
CA LEU A 23 -10.19 1.64 14.66
C LEU A 23 -10.83 2.96 14.18
N VAL A 24 -11.17 3.86 15.08
CA VAL A 24 -11.84 5.13 14.76
C VAL A 24 -11.14 6.30 15.43
N ASP A 25 -9.89 6.18 15.84
CA ASP A 25 -9.27 7.26 16.62
C ASP A 25 -7.94 7.78 16.05
N ASP A 26 -7.85 7.88 14.71
CA ASP A 26 -6.88 8.75 14.07
C ASP A 26 -7.47 9.33 12.78
N ILE A 27 -8.60 10.03 12.91
CA ILE A 27 -8.97 11.05 11.92
C ILE A 27 -8.14 12.27 12.30
N GLU A 28 -6.87 12.27 11.95
CA GLU A 28 -6.10 13.50 11.97
C GLU A 28 -6.78 14.49 11.02
N ASP A 29 -7.27 15.55 11.62
CA ASP A 29 -7.82 16.73 10.97
C ASP A 29 -6.76 17.30 10.01
N VAL A 30 -6.82 16.87 8.75
CA VAL A 30 -5.93 17.36 7.71
C VAL A 30 -6.41 18.76 7.35
N GLY A 31 -5.94 19.74 8.07
CA GLY A 31 -5.83 21.20 7.80
C GLY A 31 -6.91 21.94 7.02
N ASN A 32 -8.06 21.34 6.72
CA ASN A 32 -9.16 21.94 5.99
C ASN A 32 -10.55 21.51 6.48
N GLY A 33 -10.65 20.87 7.67
CA GLY A 33 -11.92 20.54 8.28
C GLY A 33 -12.77 19.50 7.53
N GLN A 34 -12.24 18.83 6.52
CA GLN A 34 -12.94 17.80 5.77
C GLN A 34 -12.75 16.43 6.44
N VAL A 35 -13.84 15.83 6.84
CA VAL A 35 -13.84 14.48 7.42
C VAL A 35 -13.59 13.46 6.31
N LYS A 36 -12.68 12.51 6.53
CA LYS A 36 -12.41 11.40 5.60
C LYS A 36 -13.52 10.35 5.69
N ASN A 37 -14.58 10.53 4.92
CA ASN A 37 -15.75 9.65 4.94
C ASN A 37 -15.73 8.57 3.87
N SER A 38 -14.82 8.67 2.89
CA SER A 38 -14.77 7.78 1.75
C SER A 38 -13.59 6.81 1.87
N VAL A 39 -13.70 5.65 1.25
CA VAL A 39 -12.66 4.62 1.30
C VAL A 39 -12.23 4.26 -0.12
N LEU A 40 -10.94 4.38 -0.40
CA LEU A 40 -10.31 3.82 -1.59
C LEU A 40 -9.79 2.43 -1.25
N GLN A 41 -10.36 1.40 -1.87
CA GLN A 41 -9.84 0.04 -1.80
C GLN A 41 -8.88 -0.22 -2.95
N VAL A 42 -7.68 -0.69 -2.64
CA VAL A 42 -6.64 -0.97 -3.65
C VAL A 42 -6.25 -2.44 -3.60
N ARG A 43 -6.29 -3.07 -4.77
CA ARG A 43 -5.84 -4.45 -4.99
C ARG A 43 -4.86 -4.49 -6.16
N THR A 44 -4.03 -5.52 -6.17
CA THR A 44 -3.10 -5.78 -7.28
C THR A 44 -3.47 -7.07 -8.00
N ARG A 45 -3.13 -7.13 -9.28
CA ARG A 45 -3.17 -8.35 -10.10
C ARG A 45 -2.05 -8.30 -11.14
N SER A 46 -1.71 -9.44 -11.72
CA SER A 46 -0.86 -9.46 -12.90
C SER A 46 -1.53 -8.70 -14.06
N GLY A 47 -0.76 -7.83 -14.72
CA GLY A 47 -1.22 -6.99 -15.83
C GLY A 47 -0.77 -7.47 -17.21
N GLY A 48 -0.12 -8.64 -17.32
CA GLY A 48 0.36 -9.18 -18.59
C GLY A 48 -0.77 -9.59 -19.53
N SER A 49 -0.58 -9.39 -20.84
CA SER A 49 -1.39 -10.00 -21.88
C SER A 49 -1.18 -11.52 -21.85
N SER A 50 -2.21 -12.28 -22.24
CA SER A 50 -2.20 -13.75 -22.24
C SER A 50 -0.92 -14.33 -22.88
N GLY A 51 -0.04 -14.86 -22.06
CA GLY A 51 1.24 -15.45 -22.44
C GLY A 51 2.39 -15.12 -21.46
N ASP A 52 2.39 -13.94 -20.86
CA ASP A 52 3.38 -13.48 -19.89
C ASP A 52 2.70 -13.02 -18.58
N ALA A 53 1.87 -13.87 -17.98
CA ALA A 53 1.32 -13.63 -16.66
C ALA A 53 2.44 -13.73 -15.60
N ALA A 54 3.30 -12.71 -15.57
CA ALA A 54 4.30 -12.61 -14.52
C ALA A 54 3.59 -12.48 -13.17
N THR A 55 3.95 -13.32 -12.22
CA THR A 55 3.50 -13.19 -10.84
C THR A 55 3.86 -11.79 -10.34
N VAL A 56 2.95 -11.17 -9.60
CA VAL A 56 3.22 -9.85 -9.00
C VAL A 56 4.40 -9.97 -8.03
N ALA A 57 5.41 -9.11 -8.20
CA ALA A 57 6.56 -9.05 -7.30
C ALA A 57 6.18 -8.25 -6.04
N TYR A 58 5.97 -8.95 -4.94
CA TYR A 58 5.71 -8.35 -3.63
C TYR A 58 7.01 -8.08 -2.85
N PRO A 59 7.03 -7.10 -1.93
CA PRO A 59 5.96 -6.19 -1.59
C PRO A 59 5.66 -5.16 -2.68
N VAL A 60 4.42 -4.64 -2.73
CA VAL A 60 4.01 -3.56 -3.61
C VAL A 60 3.77 -2.29 -2.80
N THR A 61 4.54 -1.26 -3.03
CA THR A 61 4.31 0.07 -2.44
C THR A 61 3.32 0.84 -3.28
N VAL A 62 2.26 1.33 -2.64
CA VAL A 62 1.17 2.08 -3.26
C VAL A 62 1.21 3.53 -2.78
N TYR A 63 1.22 4.46 -3.73
CA TYR A 63 1.17 5.90 -3.53
C TYR A 63 -0.16 6.44 -4.02
N VAL A 64 -0.80 7.28 -3.22
CA VAL A 64 -2.08 7.93 -3.55
C VAL A 64 -1.89 9.44 -3.54
N PHE A 65 -2.17 10.10 -4.65
CA PHE A 65 -2.00 11.53 -4.84
C PHE A 65 -3.32 12.23 -5.11
N ALA A 66 -3.49 13.42 -4.52
CA ALA A 66 -4.49 14.41 -4.91
C ALA A 66 -3.76 15.55 -5.63
N GLY A 67 -3.83 15.60 -6.97
CA GLY A 67 -2.94 16.45 -7.76
C GLY A 67 -1.48 16.04 -7.54
N ASP A 68 -0.65 16.97 -7.08
CA ASP A 68 0.77 16.73 -6.81
C ASP A 68 1.05 16.35 -5.35
N GLU A 69 0.04 16.36 -4.46
CA GLU A 69 0.19 16.10 -3.04
C GLU A 69 -0.02 14.62 -2.73
N CYS A 70 0.97 13.99 -2.10
CA CYS A 70 0.86 12.62 -1.62
C CYS A 70 -0.05 12.56 -0.38
N ARG A 71 -1.13 11.79 -0.47
CA ARG A 71 -2.12 11.61 0.60
C ARG A 71 -1.90 10.36 1.41
N ALA A 72 -1.32 9.33 0.81
CA ALA A 72 -1.01 8.09 1.49
C ALA A 72 0.10 7.33 0.78
N VAL A 73 0.93 6.64 1.56
CA VAL A 73 1.85 5.60 1.11
C VAL A 73 1.59 4.37 1.96
N GLN A 74 1.24 3.25 1.33
CA GLN A 74 0.96 1.99 2.00
C GLN A 74 1.55 0.82 1.21
N THR A 75 1.68 -0.33 1.87
CA THR A 75 2.31 -1.52 1.26
C THR A 75 1.33 -2.70 1.24
N ILE A 76 1.23 -3.35 0.09
CA ILE A 76 0.61 -4.68 -0.08
C ILE A 76 1.73 -5.71 0.07
N GLY A 77 1.65 -6.54 1.10
CA GLY A 77 2.69 -7.53 1.44
C GLY A 77 2.59 -8.81 0.62
N ASP A 78 1.39 -9.21 0.22
CA ASP A 78 1.14 -10.48 -0.44
C ASP A 78 -0.08 -10.42 -1.37
N GLU A 79 -0.28 -11.53 -2.10
CA GLU A 79 -1.44 -11.72 -2.98
C GLU A 79 -2.73 -11.84 -2.17
N GLY A 80 -3.78 -11.19 -2.63
CA GLY A 80 -5.10 -11.21 -1.99
C GLY A 80 -5.29 -10.12 -0.93
N GLN A 81 -4.24 -9.48 -0.46
CA GLN A 81 -4.37 -8.33 0.43
C GLN A 81 -5.05 -7.16 -0.27
N THR A 82 -5.94 -6.48 0.44
CA THR A 82 -6.61 -5.26 0.00
C THR A 82 -6.23 -4.13 0.94
N LEU A 83 -5.76 -3.02 0.41
CA LEU A 83 -5.58 -1.80 1.19
C LEU A 83 -6.90 -1.04 1.27
N ASN A 84 -7.18 -0.46 2.44
CA ASN A 84 -8.28 0.46 2.65
C ASN A 84 -7.68 1.82 3.04
N VAL A 85 -7.80 2.79 2.15
CA VAL A 85 -7.23 4.13 2.36
C VAL A 85 -8.39 5.09 2.62
N PRO A 86 -8.57 5.60 3.86
CA PRO A 86 -9.59 6.60 4.17
C PRO A 86 -9.19 7.96 3.58
N LEU A 87 -10.07 8.54 2.78
CA LEU A 87 -9.86 9.79 2.05
C LEU A 87 -11.12 10.63 2.05
N VAL A 88 -11.02 11.90 1.70
CA VAL A 88 -12.17 12.76 1.39
C VAL A 88 -12.68 12.45 -0.03
N GLU A 89 -13.84 12.96 -0.39
CA GLU A 89 -14.30 12.93 -1.78
C GLU A 89 -13.30 13.63 -2.71
N GLY A 90 -13.17 13.15 -3.94
CA GLY A 90 -12.24 13.74 -4.91
C GLY A 90 -11.71 12.75 -5.92
N THR A 91 -10.80 13.23 -6.75
CA THR A 91 -10.10 12.42 -7.75
C THR A 91 -8.65 12.24 -7.35
N TYR A 92 -8.20 10.98 -7.39
CA TYR A 92 -6.89 10.55 -6.94
C TYR A 92 -6.14 9.80 -8.03
N SER A 93 -4.85 10.07 -8.14
CA SER A 93 -3.93 9.26 -8.93
C SER A 93 -3.27 8.22 -8.03
N VAL A 94 -3.40 6.94 -8.38
CA VAL A 94 -2.86 5.83 -7.61
C VAL A 94 -1.74 5.19 -8.41
N TYR A 95 -0.55 5.15 -7.84
CA TYR A 95 0.64 4.51 -8.42
C TYR A 95 1.06 3.34 -7.55
N ALA A 96 1.54 2.27 -8.17
CA ALA A 96 2.06 1.12 -7.47
C ALA A 96 3.40 0.68 -8.06
N VAL A 97 4.31 0.28 -7.17
CA VAL A 97 5.61 -0.26 -7.52
C VAL A 97 5.84 -1.55 -6.76
N GLY A 98 6.02 -2.64 -7.47
CA GLY A 98 6.32 -3.96 -6.93
C GLY A 98 7.76 -4.38 -7.19
N GLY A 99 8.29 -5.24 -6.31
CA GLY A 99 9.66 -5.74 -6.40
C GLY A 99 10.74 -4.74 -6.00
N ALA A 100 10.37 -3.51 -5.61
CA ALA A 100 11.30 -2.51 -5.12
C ALA A 100 11.46 -2.64 -3.61
N SER A 101 12.52 -3.29 -3.17
CA SER A 101 12.90 -3.36 -1.76
C SER A 101 13.51 -2.03 -1.32
N ALA A 102 13.18 -1.56 -0.11
CA ALA A 102 13.79 -0.35 0.45
C ALA A 102 15.30 -0.49 0.74
N SER A 103 15.82 -1.73 0.82
CA SER A 103 17.27 -2.00 0.88
C SER A 103 17.98 -1.66 -0.42
N ASP A 104 17.33 -1.88 -1.55
CA ASP A 104 17.95 -1.76 -2.87
C ASP A 104 17.56 -0.48 -3.59
N TYR A 105 16.41 0.09 -3.26
CA TYR A 105 15.86 1.28 -3.91
C TYR A 105 15.61 2.42 -2.95
N LEU A 106 15.72 3.64 -3.47
CA LEU A 106 15.25 4.86 -2.82
C LEU A 106 13.76 5.01 -3.13
N LEU A 107 12.93 4.67 -2.14
CA LEU A 107 11.48 4.83 -2.20
C LEU A 107 11.12 6.13 -1.47
N PRO A 108 10.46 7.11 -2.12
CA PRO A 108 10.00 8.31 -1.43
C PRO A 108 8.97 7.96 -0.34
N ASP A 109 9.06 8.66 0.79
CA ASP A 109 8.03 8.61 1.84
C ASP A 109 6.90 9.59 1.54
N ALA A 110 5.82 9.54 2.35
CA ALA A 110 4.65 10.37 2.13
C ALA A 110 4.94 11.88 2.14
N SER A 111 5.95 12.32 2.93
CA SER A 111 6.34 13.73 3.02
C SER A 111 7.08 14.24 1.79
N ASP A 112 7.80 13.36 1.11
CA ASP A 112 8.73 13.71 0.03
C ASP A 112 8.26 13.22 -1.34
N ALA A 113 7.24 12.34 -1.38
CA ALA A 113 6.71 11.80 -2.62
C ALA A 113 5.98 12.88 -3.42
N LEU A 114 6.41 13.08 -4.65
CA LEU A 114 5.70 13.84 -5.68
C LEU A 114 5.24 12.89 -6.78
N ALA A 115 4.16 13.24 -7.48
CA ALA A 115 3.67 12.45 -8.62
C ALA A 115 4.73 12.25 -9.73
N THR A 116 5.75 13.13 -9.74
CA THR A 116 6.91 13.08 -10.65
C THR A 116 8.15 12.44 -10.03
N SER A 117 8.10 11.98 -8.78
CA SER A 117 9.25 11.34 -8.12
C SER A 117 9.70 10.10 -8.87
N ALA A 118 11.01 9.92 -8.97
CA ALA A 118 11.61 8.72 -9.53
C ALA A 118 12.00 7.75 -8.42
N ILE A 119 11.82 6.46 -8.66
CA ILE A 119 12.39 5.41 -7.84
C ILE A 119 13.76 5.08 -8.39
N ALA A 120 14.80 5.28 -7.59
CA ALA A 120 16.18 5.10 -8.00
C ALA A 120 16.81 3.88 -7.31
N LEU A 121 17.62 3.12 -8.06
CA LEU A 121 18.45 2.07 -7.49
C LEU A 121 19.55 2.70 -6.63
N ARG A 122 19.81 2.10 -5.47
CA ARG A 122 20.94 2.51 -4.63
C ARG A 122 22.26 2.12 -5.28
N GLU A 123 23.29 2.94 -5.07
CA GLU A 123 24.62 2.67 -5.59
C GLU A 123 25.15 1.32 -5.09
N GLY A 124 25.71 0.52 -5.99
CA GLY A 124 26.24 -0.80 -5.66
C GLY A 124 25.22 -1.93 -5.51
N HIS A 125 23.93 -1.64 -5.75
CA HIS A 125 22.87 -2.66 -5.75
C HIS A 125 22.50 -3.11 -7.15
N GLU A 126 21.92 -4.30 -7.25
CA GLU A 126 21.46 -4.87 -8.51
C GLU A 126 19.97 -4.60 -8.74
N HIS A 127 19.57 -4.53 -10.01
CA HIS A 127 18.18 -4.38 -10.38
C HIS A 127 17.37 -5.65 -10.04
N SER A 128 16.28 -5.47 -9.33
CA SER A 128 15.26 -6.52 -9.12
C SER A 128 14.22 -6.55 -10.25
N ASP A 129 13.29 -7.48 -10.17
CA ASP A 129 12.14 -7.58 -11.08
C ASP A 129 11.10 -6.51 -10.75
N LEU A 130 11.31 -5.30 -11.27
CA LEU A 130 10.41 -4.18 -11.02
C LEU A 130 9.13 -4.29 -11.83
N MET A 131 8.02 -4.09 -11.14
CA MET A 131 6.68 -3.97 -11.72
C MET A 131 6.06 -2.63 -11.34
N ALA A 132 5.24 -2.06 -12.22
CA ALA A 132 4.52 -0.84 -11.92
C ALA A 132 3.11 -0.85 -12.53
N ALA A 133 2.23 -0.07 -11.91
CA ALA A 133 0.89 0.22 -12.40
C ALA A 133 0.46 1.61 -11.98
N SER A 134 -0.51 2.17 -12.69
CA SER A 134 -1.19 3.39 -12.28
C SER A 134 -2.66 3.36 -12.68
N VAL A 135 -3.50 4.05 -11.92
CA VAL A 135 -4.92 4.21 -12.19
C VAL A 135 -5.41 5.52 -11.57
N THR A 136 -6.44 6.11 -12.17
CA THR A 136 -7.17 7.23 -11.55
C THR A 136 -8.42 6.69 -10.87
N ALA A 137 -8.70 7.15 -9.66
CA ALA A 137 -9.87 6.80 -8.85
C ALA A 137 -10.64 8.07 -8.48
N THR A 138 -11.98 8.02 -8.56
CA THR A 138 -12.84 9.10 -8.07
C THR A 138 -13.65 8.58 -6.90
N LEU A 139 -13.60 9.29 -5.77
CA LEU A 139 -14.38 9.01 -4.57
C LEU A 139 -15.53 10.01 -4.45
N VAL A 140 -16.68 9.51 -4.08
CA VAL A 140 -17.84 10.33 -3.67
C VAL A 140 -17.96 10.30 -2.15
N ASP A 141 -18.54 11.33 -1.56
CA ASP A 141 -18.69 11.42 -0.10
C ASP A 141 -19.39 10.19 0.49
N GLY A 142 -18.81 9.66 1.54
CA GLY A 142 -19.28 8.42 2.21
C GLY A 142 -19.17 7.15 1.36
N GLY A 143 -18.60 7.23 0.15
CA GLY A 143 -18.52 6.12 -0.79
C GLY A 143 -17.27 5.24 -0.63
N THR A 144 -17.36 4.02 -1.16
CA THR A 144 -16.21 3.14 -1.33
C THR A 144 -15.98 2.93 -2.82
N ASN A 145 -14.75 3.14 -3.28
CA ASN A 145 -14.33 2.81 -4.64
C ASN A 145 -13.22 1.76 -4.60
N THR A 146 -13.37 0.69 -5.37
CA THR A 146 -12.36 -0.38 -5.48
C THR A 146 -11.63 -0.25 -6.81
N VAL A 147 -10.32 -0.09 -6.75
CA VAL A 147 -9.44 -0.12 -7.92
C VAL A 147 -8.56 -1.35 -7.92
N THR A 148 -8.33 -1.90 -9.10
CA THR A 148 -7.41 -3.03 -9.30
C THR A 148 -6.26 -2.59 -10.19
N LEU A 149 -5.05 -2.62 -9.64
CA LEU A 149 -3.82 -2.23 -10.32
C LEU A 149 -3.27 -3.43 -11.11
N GLY A 150 -3.27 -3.34 -12.43
CA GLY A 150 -2.65 -4.32 -13.32
C GLY A 150 -1.14 -4.11 -13.38
N MET A 151 -0.40 -4.87 -12.58
CA MET A 151 1.06 -4.74 -12.47
C MET A 151 1.76 -5.25 -13.72
N THR A 152 2.55 -4.41 -14.36
CA THR A 152 3.35 -4.76 -15.55
C THR A 152 4.82 -4.66 -15.25
N ARG A 153 5.60 -5.62 -15.74
CA ARG A 153 7.06 -5.65 -15.59
C ARG A 153 7.70 -4.44 -16.29
N LYS A 154 8.64 -3.80 -15.62
CA LYS A 154 9.40 -2.65 -16.12
C LYS A 154 10.88 -2.98 -16.40
N THR A 155 11.35 -4.12 -15.90
CA THR A 155 12.70 -4.62 -16.14
C THR A 155 12.67 -5.80 -17.12
N MET A 156 13.77 -6.01 -17.84
CA MET A 156 13.96 -7.14 -18.75
C MET A 156 15.21 -7.90 -18.28
N LEU A 157 15.09 -9.21 -18.11
CA LEU A 157 16.23 -10.10 -17.89
C LEU A 157 16.70 -10.66 -19.23
N ILE A 158 17.94 -10.39 -19.60
CA ILE A 158 18.59 -11.05 -20.75
C ILE A 158 19.28 -12.30 -20.21
N GLN A 159 18.68 -13.47 -20.46
CA GLN A 159 19.18 -14.73 -19.92
C GLN A 159 20.31 -15.32 -20.77
N ASP A 160 20.24 -15.17 -22.10
CA ASP A 160 21.21 -15.72 -23.03
C ASP A 160 21.59 -14.74 -24.14
N VAL A 161 22.87 -14.47 -24.26
CA VAL A 161 23.45 -13.70 -25.40
C VAL A 161 24.32 -14.62 -26.21
N THR A 162 23.83 -15.06 -27.38
CA THR A 162 24.66 -15.84 -28.33
C THR A 162 25.33 -14.90 -29.31
N ILE A 163 26.64 -14.74 -29.18
CA ILE A 163 27.47 -14.00 -30.14
C ILE A 163 27.92 -14.96 -31.24
N LYS A 164 27.31 -14.83 -32.42
CA LYS A 164 27.77 -15.55 -33.59
C LYS A 164 29.00 -14.86 -34.14
N LYS A 165 30.07 -15.65 -34.47
CA LYS A 165 31.28 -15.15 -35.10
C LYS A 165 30.92 -14.46 -36.41
N ILE A 166 31.22 -13.18 -36.52
CA ILE A 166 31.11 -12.44 -37.78
C ILE A 166 32.30 -12.87 -38.65
N PRO A 167 32.09 -13.40 -39.86
CA PRO A 167 33.20 -13.66 -40.77
C PRO A 167 33.90 -12.33 -41.06
N MET A 168 35.20 -12.29 -40.83
CA MET A 168 35.99 -11.16 -41.29
C MET A 168 36.17 -11.32 -42.78
N ALA A 169 35.83 -10.27 -43.56
CA ALA A 169 36.04 -10.17 -44.98
C ALA A 169 37.53 -9.95 -45.30
#